data_ccaa7558af7288d3375c56adf7897f36
#
_entry.id   ccaa7558af7288d3375c56adf7897f36
#
_cell.length_a   1.000
_cell.length_b   1.000
_cell.length_c   1.000
_cell.angle_alpha   90.00
_cell.angle_beta   90.00
_cell.angle_gamma   90.00
#
_symmetry.space_group_name_H-M   'P 1'
#
loop_
_entity.id
_entity.type
_entity.pdbx_description
1 polymer ?
#
loop_
_entity_poly.entity_id
_entity_poly.type
_entity_poly.pdbx_seq_one_letter_code
_entity_poly.pdbx_strand_id
1 'polypeptide(L)'
;MKNLYIIRGLPGSGKSTIAKSLGKSWQIFEADQFFMKSGKYEFDGSKLKDAHDWCKRKVHNAIHPGLVNSLFFTNIVISNTFTQEWEMRFYQIIAKKHGYRVHTIIVENRHGGVNTHRVPEEKLEQMKERFQIKLN
;
A
#
# COMPACT_ATOMS: atom_id res chain seq x y z
N MET A 1 -9.80 18.31 5.92
CA MET A 1 -9.96 16.93 6.43
C MET A 1 -8.88 16.04 5.85
N LYS A 2 -8.23 15.24 6.69
CA LYS A 2 -7.14 14.37 6.28
C LYS A 2 -7.62 12.93 6.21
N ASN A 3 -7.35 12.27 5.09
CA ASN A 3 -7.75 10.87 4.87
C ASN A 3 -6.54 10.00 4.54
N LEU A 4 -6.48 8.84 5.14
CA LEU A 4 -5.49 7.82 4.79
C LEU A 4 -6.23 6.56 4.38
N TYR A 5 -5.96 6.12 3.17
CA TYR A 5 -6.60 4.94 2.59
C TYR A 5 -5.60 3.79 2.57
N ILE A 6 -5.97 2.69 3.19
CA ILE A 6 -5.21 1.44 3.13
C ILE A 6 -5.91 0.53 2.14
N ILE A 7 -5.26 0.28 1.01
CA ILE A 7 -5.80 -0.58 -0.04
C ILE A 7 -5.12 -1.95 0.06
N ARG A 8 -5.92 -2.97 0.26
CA ARG A 8 -5.51 -4.35 0.46
C ARG A 8 -6.00 -5.21 -0.69
N GLY A 9 -5.19 -6.14 -1.12
CA GLY A 9 -5.60 -7.09 -2.15
C GLY A 9 -4.44 -7.91 -2.66
N LEU A 10 -4.75 -9.04 -3.25
CA LEU A 10 -3.76 -9.93 -3.82
C LEU A 10 -3.12 -9.29 -5.07
N PRO A 11 -1.91 -9.73 -5.46
CA PRO A 11 -1.33 -9.29 -6.71
C PRO A 11 -2.31 -9.49 -7.88
N GLY A 12 -2.47 -8.49 -8.73
CA GLY A 12 -3.38 -8.54 -9.86
C GLY A 12 -4.84 -8.23 -9.55
N SER A 13 -5.16 -7.82 -8.32
CA SER A 13 -6.56 -7.53 -7.93
C SER A 13 -7.09 -6.19 -8.46
N GLY A 14 -6.21 -5.29 -8.89
CA GLY A 14 -6.61 -3.96 -9.36
C GLY A 14 -6.36 -2.85 -8.36
N LYS A 15 -5.52 -3.08 -7.35
CA LYS A 15 -5.21 -2.09 -6.31
C LYS A 15 -4.69 -0.78 -6.88
N SER A 16 -3.79 -0.84 -7.83
CA SER A 16 -3.17 0.37 -8.40
C SER A 16 -4.20 1.25 -9.11
N THR A 17 -5.18 0.64 -9.77
CA THR A 17 -6.27 1.38 -10.43
C THR A 17 -7.11 2.12 -9.41
N ILE A 18 -7.47 1.44 -8.31
CA ILE A 18 -8.25 2.04 -7.24
C ILE A 18 -7.45 3.17 -6.57
N ALA A 19 -6.16 2.92 -6.30
CA ALA A 19 -5.30 3.94 -5.69
C ALA A 19 -5.27 5.23 -6.51
N LYS A 20 -5.15 5.12 -7.83
CA LYS A 20 -5.15 6.29 -8.72
C LYS A 20 -6.45 7.07 -8.71
N SER A 21 -7.56 6.42 -8.36
CA SER A 21 -8.85 7.10 -8.24
C SER A 21 -8.99 7.86 -6.92
N LEU A 22 -8.17 7.54 -5.91
CA LEU A 22 -8.27 8.12 -4.57
C LEU A 22 -7.22 9.19 -4.29
N GLY A 23 -6.12 9.21 -5.01
CA GLY A 23 -5.06 10.16 -4.76
C GLY A 23 -4.19 10.45 -5.97
N LYS A 24 -3.41 11.51 -5.85
CA LYS A 24 -2.42 11.88 -6.85
C LYS A 24 -1.18 10.98 -6.75
N SER A 25 -0.37 10.94 -7.80
CA SER A 25 0.80 10.05 -7.82
C SER A 25 1.73 10.23 -6.62
N TRP A 26 1.93 11.47 -6.16
CA TRP A 26 2.78 11.75 -5.00
C TRP A 26 2.12 11.39 -3.66
N GLN A 27 0.84 11.07 -3.66
CA GLN A 27 0.09 10.64 -2.47
C GLN A 27 -0.02 9.14 -2.34
N ILE A 28 0.45 8.39 -3.34
CA ILE A 28 0.34 6.93 -3.39
C ILE A 28 1.67 6.29 -3.01
N PHE A 29 1.63 5.39 -2.05
CA PHE A 29 2.80 4.71 -1.49
C PHE A 29 2.61 3.20 -1.59
N GLU A 30 3.54 2.53 -2.24
CA GLU A 30 3.54 1.08 -2.44
C GLU A 30 4.96 0.55 -2.18
N ALA A 31 5.06 -0.60 -1.52
CA ALA A 31 6.37 -1.21 -1.29
C ALA A 31 7.07 -1.53 -2.61
N ASP A 32 6.31 -1.88 -3.65
CA ASP A 32 6.86 -2.18 -4.97
C ASP A 32 7.60 -1.01 -5.62
N GLN A 33 7.32 0.21 -5.21
CA GLN A 33 8.03 1.40 -5.70
C GLN A 33 9.53 1.34 -5.36
N PHE A 34 9.89 0.62 -4.29
CA PHE A 34 11.28 0.41 -3.90
C PHE A 34 12.10 -0.27 -5.01
N PHE A 35 11.45 -1.13 -5.78
CA PHE A 35 12.10 -1.90 -6.86
C PHE A 35 12.15 -1.16 -8.18
N MET A 36 11.61 0.06 -8.26
CA MET A 36 11.72 0.87 -9.47
C MET A 36 13.06 1.58 -9.47
N LYS A 37 13.87 1.29 -10.50
CA LYS A 37 15.20 1.89 -10.67
C LYS A 37 15.34 2.39 -12.09
N SER A 38 15.56 3.69 -12.26
CA SER A 38 15.75 4.31 -13.58
C SER A 38 14.63 3.93 -14.56
N GLY A 39 13.38 3.92 -14.09
CA GLY A 39 12.23 3.58 -14.90
C GLY A 39 12.00 2.10 -15.13
N LYS A 40 12.82 1.23 -14.55
CA LYS A 40 12.69 -0.22 -14.66
C LYS A 40 12.30 -0.84 -13.33
N TYR A 41 11.40 -1.83 -13.39
CA TYR A 41 11.02 -2.61 -12.23
C TYR A 41 12.00 -3.79 -12.10
N GLU A 42 12.76 -3.80 -11.00
CA GLU A 42 13.77 -4.83 -10.72
C GLU A 42 13.46 -5.49 -9.37
N PHE A 43 12.57 -6.48 -9.39
CA PHE A 43 12.16 -7.18 -8.18
C PHE A 43 13.28 -8.07 -7.62
N ASP A 44 13.50 -8.00 -6.31
CA ASP A 44 14.40 -8.87 -5.57
C ASP A 44 13.71 -9.30 -4.28
N GLY A 45 13.28 -10.56 -4.23
CA GLY A 45 12.54 -11.12 -3.09
C GLY A 45 13.31 -11.08 -1.78
N SER A 46 14.65 -11.11 -1.82
CA SER A 46 15.47 -11.03 -0.62
C SER A 46 15.39 -9.65 0.05
N LYS A 47 14.87 -8.65 -0.66
CA LYS A 47 14.77 -7.26 -0.18
C LYS A 47 13.33 -6.85 0.13
N LEU A 48 12.40 -7.79 0.27
CA LEU A 48 11.01 -7.45 0.58
C LEU A 48 10.87 -6.71 1.89
N LYS A 49 11.61 -7.12 2.92
CA LYS A 49 11.60 -6.40 4.19
C LYS A 49 12.08 -4.96 4.02
N ASP A 50 13.15 -4.78 3.25
CA ASP A 50 13.68 -3.44 2.98
C ASP A 50 12.67 -2.58 2.22
N ALA A 51 11.93 -3.18 1.29
CA ALA A 51 10.89 -2.49 0.54
C ALA A 51 9.76 -2.00 1.45
N HIS A 52 9.30 -2.84 2.37
CA HIS A 52 8.27 -2.47 3.34
C HIS A 52 8.76 -1.41 4.33
N ASP A 53 9.99 -1.53 4.81
CA ASP A 53 10.58 -0.52 5.69
C ASP A 53 10.73 0.82 4.96
N TRP A 54 11.13 0.79 3.70
CA TRP A 54 11.22 1.98 2.86
C TRP A 54 9.85 2.66 2.70
N CYS A 55 8.80 1.87 2.44
CA CYS A 55 7.45 2.38 2.30
C CYS A 55 6.98 3.07 3.59
N LYS A 56 7.24 2.46 4.74
CA LYS A 56 6.91 3.04 6.05
C LYS A 56 7.62 4.38 6.25
N ARG A 57 8.90 4.47 5.90
CA ARG A 57 9.64 5.73 6.03
C ARG A 57 9.06 6.81 5.11
N LYS A 58 8.68 6.46 3.89
CA LYS A 58 8.08 7.41 2.95
C LYS A 58 6.76 7.96 3.48
N VAL A 59 5.92 7.09 4.02
CA VAL A 59 4.64 7.51 4.61
C VAL A 59 4.86 8.35 5.85
N HIS A 60 5.82 7.96 6.70
CA HIS A 60 6.17 8.74 7.88
C HIS A 60 6.58 10.17 7.50
N ASN A 61 7.42 10.30 6.48
CA ASN A 61 7.86 11.62 6.01
C ASN A 61 6.70 12.44 5.41
N ALA A 62 5.75 11.79 4.77
CA ALA A 62 4.58 12.45 4.22
C ALA A 62 3.62 12.95 5.32
N ILE A 63 3.46 12.15 6.37
CA ILE A 63 2.60 12.50 7.52
C ILE A 63 3.20 13.64 8.34
N HIS A 64 4.55 13.72 8.38
CA HIS A 64 5.27 14.80 9.06
C HIS A 64 5.84 15.79 8.05
N PRO A 65 5.03 16.42 7.22
CA PRO A 65 5.56 17.40 6.30
C PRO A 65 6.03 18.61 7.08
N GLY A 66 7.12 19.20 6.65
CA GLY A 66 7.49 20.53 7.14
C GLY A 66 6.34 21.50 6.87
N LEU A 67 6.42 22.68 7.46
CA LEU A 67 5.34 23.70 7.41
C LEU A 67 4.85 24.03 5.99
N VAL A 68 5.65 23.76 4.97
CA VAL A 68 5.37 24.16 3.58
C VAL A 68 4.48 23.17 2.82
N ASN A 69 4.43 21.89 3.22
CA ASN A 69 3.84 20.84 2.39
C ASN A 69 2.63 20.13 2.98
N SER A 70 2.02 20.68 4.03
CA SER A 70 0.89 20.04 4.70
C SER A 70 -0.32 19.79 3.78
N LEU A 71 -0.51 20.63 2.77
CA LEU A 71 -1.63 20.53 1.83
C LEU A 71 -1.45 19.40 0.80
N PHE A 72 -0.20 19.00 0.51
CA PHE A 72 0.05 17.94 -0.47
C PHE A 72 -0.38 16.57 0.02
N PHE A 73 -0.45 16.38 1.32
CA PHE A 73 -0.77 15.09 1.93
C PHE A 73 -2.05 15.09 2.74
N THR A 74 -3.07 15.83 2.26
CA THR A 74 -4.42 15.72 2.82
C THR A 74 -5.01 14.34 2.56
N ASN A 75 -4.62 13.71 1.46
CA ASN A 75 -4.92 12.31 1.18
C ASN A 75 -3.62 11.53 1.06
N ILE A 76 -3.55 10.39 1.74
CA ILE A 76 -2.45 9.44 1.62
C ILE A 76 -3.06 8.10 1.26
N VAL A 77 -2.53 7.45 0.24
CA VAL A 77 -3.00 6.15 -0.22
C VAL A 77 -1.85 5.15 -0.10
N ILE A 78 -2.06 4.09 0.65
CA ILE A 78 -1.07 3.03 0.82
C ILE A 78 -1.63 1.77 0.22
N SER A 79 -0.95 1.23 -0.78
CA SER A 79 -1.43 0.08 -1.54
C SER A 79 -0.40 -1.04 -1.48
N ASN A 80 -0.70 -2.07 -0.72
CA ASN A 80 0.12 -3.27 -0.59
C ASN A 80 -0.81 -4.47 -0.44
N THR A 81 -0.26 -5.68 -0.44
CA THR A 81 -1.09 -6.88 -0.30
C THR A 81 -1.83 -6.91 1.04
N PHE A 82 -1.14 -6.61 2.13
CA PHE A 82 -1.71 -6.53 3.48
C PHE A 82 -2.60 -7.74 3.82
N THR A 83 -2.04 -8.93 3.83
CA THR A 83 -2.80 -10.14 4.12
C THR A 83 -3.27 -10.21 5.57
N GLN A 84 -2.54 -9.62 6.49
CA GLN A 84 -2.80 -9.67 7.92
C GLN A 84 -2.92 -8.28 8.53
N GLU A 85 -3.73 -8.15 9.56
CA GLU A 85 -3.94 -6.86 10.23
C GLU A 85 -2.64 -6.26 10.79
N TRP A 86 -1.74 -7.09 11.32
CA TRP A 86 -0.48 -6.58 11.89
C TRP A 86 0.38 -5.86 10.86
N GLU A 87 0.25 -6.21 9.58
CA GLU A 87 1.00 -5.56 8.50
C GLU A 87 0.58 -4.08 8.30
N MET A 88 -0.66 -3.75 8.69
CA MET A 88 -1.22 -2.40 8.58
C MET A 88 -1.02 -1.55 9.83
N ARG A 89 -0.66 -2.18 10.93
CA ARG A 89 -0.69 -1.53 12.25
C ARG A 89 0.14 -0.25 12.32
N PHE A 90 1.32 -0.25 11.75
CA PHE A 90 2.16 0.95 11.71
C PHE A 90 1.40 2.14 11.11
N TYR A 91 0.75 1.91 9.97
CA TYR A 91 0.04 2.97 9.25
C TYR A 91 -1.20 3.44 10.02
N GLN A 92 -1.91 2.52 10.63
CA GLN A 92 -3.09 2.84 11.45
C GLN A 92 -2.73 3.72 12.63
N ILE A 93 -1.67 3.37 13.34
CA ILE A 93 -1.22 4.10 14.53
C ILE A 93 -0.75 5.51 14.16
N ILE A 94 0.13 5.61 13.16
CA ILE A 94 0.70 6.90 12.78
C ILE A 94 -0.37 7.83 12.20
N ALA A 95 -1.33 7.28 11.45
CA ALA A 95 -2.42 8.06 10.88
C ALA A 95 -3.30 8.66 11.97
N LYS A 96 -3.71 7.85 12.94
CA LYS A 96 -4.54 8.32 14.05
C LYS A 96 -3.82 9.38 14.88
N LYS A 97 -2.54 9.17 15.13
CA LYS A 97 -1.72 10.12 15.88
C LYS A 97 -1.70 11.50 15.24
N HIS A 98 -1.78 11.56 13.92
CA HIS A 98 -1.69 12.82 13.18
C HIS A 98 -3.03 13.32 12.64
N GLY A 99 -4.13 12.78 13.15
CA GLY A 99 -5.46 13.27 12.83
C GLY A 99 -6.01 12.85 11.48
N TYR A 100 -5.49 11.78 10.90
CA TYR A 100 -6.01 11.20 9.66
C TYR A 100 -7.18 10.28 9.94
N ARG A 101 -8.20 10.37 9.10
CA ARG A 101 -9.28 9.39 9.09
C ARG A 101 -8.80 8.19 8.28
N VAL A 102 -8.83 7.01 8.88
CA VAL A 102 -8.33 5.78 8.25
C VAL A 102 -9.47 5.03 7.58
N HIS A 103 -9.27 4.69 6.32
CA HIS A 103 -10.20 3.89 5.52
C HIS A 103 -9.46 2.65 5.05
N THR A 104 -10.06 1.48 5.23
CA THR A 104 -9.47 0.22 4.78
C THR A 104 -10.36 -0.37 3.69
N ILE A 105 -9.78 -0.65 2.53
CA ILE A 105 -10.49 -1.11 1.34
C ILE A 105 -9.86 -2.42 0.87
N ILE A 106 -10.67 -3.45 0.70
CA ILE A 106 -10.23 -4.71 0.11
C ILE A 106 -10.64 -4.73 -1.36
N VAL A 107 -9.66 -4.97 -2.23
CA VAL A 107 -9.90 -5.06 -3.68
C VAL A 107 -9.82 -6.51 -4.10
N GLU A 108 -10.90 -7.03 -4.67
CA GLU A 108 -10.99 -8.40 -5.17
C GLU A 108 -10.90 -8.42 -6.69
N ASN A 109 -10.26 -9.45 -7.23
CA ASN A 109 -10.17 -9.63 -8.67
C ASN A 109 -11.42 -10.31 -9.22
N ARG A 110 -12.46 -9.51 -9.46
CA ARG A 110 -13.71 -9.98 -10.09
C ARG A 110 -13.82 -9.54 -11.56
N HIS A 111 -12.81 -8.82 -12.04
CA HIS A 111 -12.80 -8.27 -13.41
C HIS A 111 -11.92 -9.07 -14.38
N GLY A 112 -11.33 -10.19 -13.91
CA GLY A 112 -10.45 -11.01 -14.75
C GLY A 112 -9.05 -10.44 -14.97
N GLY A 113 -8.65 -9.45 -14.18
CA GLY A 113 -7.30 -8.87 -14.28
C GLY A 113 -6.22 -9.90 -14.02
N VAL A 114 -5.05 -9.68 -14.62
CA VAL A 114 -3.92 -10.59 -14.51
C VAL A 114 -2.87 -10.05 -13.54
N ASN A 115 -2.07 -10.96 -13.01
CA ASN A 115 -0.97 -10.64 -12.13
C ASN A 115 0.21 -10.09 -12.94
N THR A 116 0.31 -8.76 -13.04
CA THR A 116 1.35 -8.08 -13.80
C THR A 116 2.74 -8.18 -13.18
N HIS A 117 2.80 -8.49 -11.88
CA HIS A 117 4.08 -8.67 -11.18
C HIS A 117 4.62 -10.10 -11.27
N ARG A 118 3.93 -10.97 -11.98
CA ARG A 118 4.34 -12.36 -12.22
C ARG A 118 4.66 -13.12 -10.94
N VAL A 119 3.86 -12.91 -9.91
CA VAL A 119 3.99 -13.66 -8.66
C VAL A 119 3.63 -15.14 -8.94
N PRO A 120 4.46 -16.11 -8.52
CA PRO A 120 4.17 -17.52 -8.73
C PRO A 120 2.82 -17.93 -8.14
N GLU A 121 2.11 -18.82 -8.83
CA GLU A 121 0.78 -19.29 -8.41
C GLU A 121 0.78 -19.84 -6.97
N GLU A 122 1.83 -20.56 -6.60
CA GLU A 122 1.99 -21.10 -5.25
C GLU A 122 1.99 -19.97 -4.20
N LYS A 123 2.68 -18.87 -4.49
CA LYS A 123 2.71 -17.71 -3.61
C LYS A 123 1.35 -17.05 -3.52
N LEU A 124 0.62 -16.95 -4.63
CA LEU A 124 -0.73 -16.41 -4.65
C LEU A 124 -1.67 -17.23 -3.78
N GLU A 125 -1.60 -18.56 -3.86
CA GLU A 125 -2.43 -19.44 -3.04
C GLU A 125 -2.11 -19.29 -1.55
N GLN A 126 -0.83 -19.17 -1.21
CA GLN A 126 -0.41 -18.93 0.17
C GLN A 126 -0.96 -17.60 0.69
N MET A 127 -0.93 -16.56 -0.14
CA MET A 127 -1.47 -15.23 0.21
C MET A 127 -2.97 -15.29 0.42
N LYS A 128 -3.70 -16.02 -0.46
CA LYS A 128 -5.15 -16.20 -0.32
C LYS A 128 -5.51 -16.86 1.00
N GLU A 129 -4.80 -17.92 1.37
CA GLU A 129 -5.07 -18.68 2.58
C GLU A 129 -4.88 -17.83 3.85
N ARG A 130 -3.85 -16.99 3.88
CA ARG A 130 -3.57 -16.17 5.06
C ARG A 130 -4.29 -14.81 5.06
N PHE A 131 -5.03 -14.48 3.98
CA PHE A 131 -5.65 -13.15 3.86
C PHE A 131 -6.77 -12.99 4.88
N GLN A 132 -6.57 -12.07 5.80
CA GLN A 132 -7.49 -11.80 6.90
C GLN A 132 -8.51 -10.74 6.48
N ILE A 133 -9.75 -11.17 6.24
CA ILE A 133 -10.84 -10.27 5.84
C ILE A 133 -11.44 -9.59 7.07
N LYS A 134 -11.74 -10.37 8.11
CA LYS A 134 -12.31 -9.84 9.34
C LYS A 134 -11.18 -9.31 10.24
N LEU A 135 -11.25 -8.04 10.55
CA LEU A 135 -10.27 -7.37 11.42
C LEU A 135 -10.84 -7.22 12.84
N ASN A 136 -9.95 -7.25 13.80
CA ASN A 136 -10.33 -7.09 15.22
C ASN A 136 -10.35 -5.63 15.64
#